data_f44e014c6c8c9e2066965ce0181eef72
#
_entry.id   f44e014c6c8c9e2066965ce0181eef72
#
_cell.length_a   1.000
_cell.length_b   1.000
_cell.length_c   1.000
_cell.angle_alpha   90.00
_cell.angle_beta   90.00
_cell.angle_gamma   90.00
#
_symmetry.space_group_name_H-M   'P 1'
#
loop_
_entity.id
_entity.type
_entity.pdbx_description
1 polymer ?
#
loop_
_entity_poly.entity_id
_entity_poly.type
_entity_poly.pdbx_seq_one_letter_code
_entity_poly.pdbx_strand_id
1 'polypeptide(L)'
;MQPRGGTELQLEMLYKNCDNSLLDQVQICTSIPGKIPLHPDKLNILWQKNSYDQPNLFDFFNNQKKHAEYDWYVFNSHWNYEKFRHYFRIPTERSMVIKNGCYHFPQRKIYKKGDPIKLLYHSTPWRGLSVLLGAMQYVKTPNVTLDVYSSTKIYGEEFHKENEHLYKPLFDQAEYLKNVNYIGYKPHEYILERMTDYQMWTHPSVFEETFGIGALEAMSSGLYLITTNFGALFETCSEWPIYVNYTNNLQALAERFAHAIDMACASLHEDYVQQHIEEQQKFAKRFYSWDKKGKEWETFLKGALDERQSTRL
;
A
#
# COMPACT_ATOMS: atom_id res chain seq x y z
N MET A 1 -14.01 13.55 -11.69
CA MET A 1 -13.34 13.37 -10.40
C MET A 1 -11.87 13.12 -10.72
N GLN A 2 -10.94 13.86 -10.15
CA GLN A 2 -9.53 13.58 -10.38
C GLN A 2 -9.16 12.21 -9.79
N PRO A 3 -8.29 11.43 -10.43
CA PRO A 3 -7.81 10.16 -9.88
C PRO A 3 -7.18 10.42 -8.51
N ARG A 4 -7.55 9.62 -7.51
CA ARG A 4 -7.04 9.77 -6.14
C ARG A 4 -6.46 8.44 -5.68
N GLY A 5 -5.26 8.17 -6.18
CA GLY A 5 -4.49 7.00 -5.77
C GLY A 5 -3.76 7.20 -4.44
N GLY A 6 -3.04 6.17 -4.00
CA GLY A 6 -2.28 6.22 -2.76
C GLY A 6 -1.21 7.31 -2.73
N THR A 7 -0.65 7.70 -3.87
CA THR A 7 0.36 8.77 -3.98
C THR A 7 -0.24 10.13 -3.61
N GLU A 8 -1.37 10.47 -4.21
CA GLU A 8 -2.08 11.73 -3.99
C GLU A 8 -2.57 11.84 -2.55
N LEU A 9 -3.12 10.75 -2.00
CA LEU A 9 -3.54 10.68 -0.60
C LEU A 9 -2.38 10.93 0.35
N GLN A 10 -1.24 10.28 0.15
CA GLN A 10 -0.08 10.44 1.03
C GLN A 10 0.50 11.86 0.95
N LEU A 11 0.51 12.48 -0.23
CA LEU A 11 0.94 13.86 -0.38
C LEU A 11 -0.01 14.84 0.34
N GLU A 12 -1.32 14.66 0.18
CA GLU A 12 -2.33 15.46 0.89
C GLU A 12 -2.16 15.36 2.40
N MET A 13 -1.95 14.14 2.91
CA MET A 13 -1.78 13.91 4.33
C MET A 13 -0.47 14.49 4.86
N LEU A 14 0.59 14.53 4.06
CA LEU A 14 1.82 15.25 4.42
C LEU A 14 1.56 16.73 4.61
N TYR A 15 0.87 17.39 3.67
CA TYR A 15 0.53 18.81 3.79
C TYR A 15 -0.39 19.14 4.96
N LYS A 16 -1.21 18.18 5.41
CA LYS A 16 -2.08 18.34 6.58
C LYS A 16 -1.37 18.16 7.92
N ASN A 17 -0.25 17.42 7.95
CA ASN A 17 0.39 16.98 9.19
C ASN A 17 1.84 17.47 9.37
N CYS A 18 2.32 18.32 8.50
CA CYS A 18 3.65 18.89 8.56
C CYS A 18 3.57 20.44 8.61
N ASP A 19 4.53 21.07 9.27
CA ASP A 19 4.60 22.52 9.39
C ASP A 19 4.69 23.20 8.02
N ASN A 20 3.72 24.08 7.72
CA ASN A 20 3.66 24.81 6.46
C ASN A 20 4.91 25.68 6.22
N SER A 21 5.52 26.23 7.27
CA SER A 21 6.74 27.05 7.15
C SER A 21 7.93 26.28 6.60
N LEU A 22 7.98 24.95 6.80
CA LEU A 22 8.95 24.03 6.20
C LEU A 22 8.55 23.67 4.78
N LEU A 23 7.27 23.36 4.56
CA LEU A 23 6.74 22.98 3.25
C LEU A 23 6.84 24.10 2.22
N ASP A 24 6.73 25.36 2.65
CA ASP A 24 6.87 26.54 1.77
C ASP A 24 8.30 26.69 1.20
N GLN A 25 9.32 26.12 1.84
CA GLN A 25 10.72 26.18 1.44
C GLN A 25 11.15 25.00 0.55
N VAL A 26 10.27 24.02 0.35
CA VAL A 26 10.58 22.81 -0.43
C VAL A 26 9.62 22.64 -1.59
N GLN A 27 10.03 21.88 -2.58
CA GLN A 27 9.16 21.34 -3.64
C GLN A 27 9.21 19.83 -3.59
N ILE A 28 8.08 19.18 -3.35
CA ILE A 28 7.99 17.73 -3.32
C ILE A 28 7.38 17.23 -4.64
N CYS A 29 8.21 16.59 -5.45
CA CYS A 29 7.81 15.90 -6.66
C CYS A 29 7.53 14.43 -6.32
N THR A 30 6.47 13.85 -6.85
CA THR A 30 6.11 12.45 -6.54
C THR A 30 6.29 11.54 -7.75
N SER A 31 6.88 10.38 -7.52
CA SER A 31 6.95 9.22 -8.42
C SER A 31 7.71 9.44 -9.74
N ILE A 32 7.29 10.36 -10.60
CA ILE A 32 7.84 10.54 -11.94
C ILE A 32 8.69 11.81 -11.98
N PRO A 33 10.02 11.69 -12.10
CA PRO A 33 10.91 12.84 -12.22
C PRO A 33 10.63 13.62 -13.52
N GLY A 34 10.80 14.96 -13.46
CA GLY A 34 10.59 15.85 -14.62
C GLY A 34 9.12 16.11 -14.97
N LYS A 35 8.14 15.51 -14.26
CA LYS A 35 6.71 15.77 -14.48
C LYS A 35 6.31 17.21 -14.14
N ILE A 36 7.02 17.82 -13.20
CA ILE A 36 6.84 19.21 -12.77
C ILE A 36 8.19 19.90 -12.88
N PRO A 37 8.29 21.12 -13.46
CA PRO A 37 9.53 21.90 -13.48
C PRO A 37 10.04 22.14 -12.06
N LEU A 38 11.34 21.97 -11.84
CA LEU A 38 11.95 22.19 -10.54
C LEU A 38 12.00 23.68 -10.19
N HIS A 39 11.78 23.98 -8.91
CA HIS A 39 11.80 25.36 -8.43
C HIS A 39 13.24 25.79 -8.10
N PRO A 40 13.74 26.89 -8.69
CA PRO A 40 15.15 27.29 -8.54
C PRO A 40 15.54 27.65 -7.10
N ASP A 41 14.61 28.20 -6.33
CA ASP A 41 14.87 28.72 -4.99
C ASP A 41 14.47 27.75 -3.85
N LYS A 42 13.74 26.67 -4.15
CA LYS A 42 13.30 25.69 -3.17
C LYS A 42 14.22 24.47 -3.14
N LEU A 43 14.20 23.74 -2.03
CA LEU A 43 14.78 22.42 -1.94
C LEU A 43 13.90 21.42 -2.72
N ASN A 44 14.43 20.81 -3.75
CA ASN A 44 13.69 19.91 -4.62
C ASN A 44 13.85 18.46 -4.16
N ILE A 45 12.74 17.86 -3.75
CA ILE A 45 12.69 16.49 -3.23
C ILE A 45 11.90 15.60 -4.18
N LEU A 46 12.48 14.47 -4.59
CA LEU A 46 11.74 13.42 -5.29
C LEU A 46 11.27 12.36 -4.28
N TRP A 47 9.97 12.36 -3.99
CA TRP A 47 9.34 11.32 -3.16
C TRP A 47 8.92 10.14 -4.03
N GLN A 48 9.80 9.12 -4.11
CA GLN A 48 9.61 7.98 -4.98
C GLN A 48 8.64 6.96 -4.37
N LYS A 49 7.58 6.66 -5.12
CA LYS A 49 6.53 5.72 -4.74
C LYS A 49 6.30 4.61 -5.76
N ASN A 50 6.78 4.81 -6.99
CA ASN A 50 6.69 3.81 -8.05
C ASN A 50 7.76 2.74 -7.88
N SER A 51 7.51 1.56 -8.43
CA SER A 51 8.50 0.51 -8.52
C SER A 51 9.58 0.86 -9.55
N TYR A 52 10.79 0.36 -9.32
CA TYR A 52 12.00 0.61 -10.12
C TYR A 52 11.91 0.12 -11.57
N ASP A 53 11.06 -0.85 -11.84
CA ASP A 53 10.92 -1.53 -13.14
C ASP A 53 9.95 -0.83 -14.10
N GLN A 54 9.45 0.34 -13.74
CA GLN A 54 8.53 1.09 -14.61
C GLN A 54 9.29 1.81 -15.73
N PRO A 55 8.95 1.57 -17.02
CA PRO A 55 9.70 2.11 -18.17
C PRO A 55 9.79 3.64 -18.20
N ASN A 56 8.77 4.35 -17.71
CA ASN A 56 8.74 5.81 -17.65
C ASN A 56 9.76 6.44 -16.68
N LEU A 57 10.45 5.62 -15.87
CA LEU A 57 11.50 6.05 -14.97
C LEU A 57 12.90 5.93 -15.57
N PHE A 58 13.08 5.09 -16.60
CA PHE A 58 14.40 4.71 -17.09
C PHE A 58 15.18 5.87 -17.71
N ASP A 59 14.50 6.77 -18.43
CA ASP A 59 15.17 7.92 -19.06
C ASP A 59 15.85 8.84 -18.03
N PHE A 60 15.26 9.00 -16.87
CA PHE A 60 15.85 9.76 -15.78
C PHE A 60 16.90 8.97 -15.00
N PHE A 61 16.50 7.80 -14.46
CA PHE A 61 17.33 7.09 -13.51
C PHE A 61 18.53 6.35 -14.12
N ASN A 62 18.50 5.99 -15.40
CA ASN A 62 19.68 5.46 -16.11
C ASN A 62 20.75 6.52 -16.40
N ASN A 63 20.43 7.80 -16.29
CA ASN A 63 21.37 8.89 -16.46
C ASN A 63 21.81 9.45 -15.10
N GLN A 64 22.94 8.98 -14.58
CA GLN A 64 23.46 9.39 -13.29
C GLN A 64 23.69 10.92 -13.17
N LYS A 65 23.95 11.63 -14.27
CA LYS A 65 24.10 13.09 -14.24
C LYS A 65 22.78 13.79 -13.87
N LYS A 66 21.64 13.21 -14.23
CA LYS A 66 20.32 13.72 -13.85
C LYS A 66 20.04 13.56 -12.36
N HIS A 67 20.73 12.65 -11.66
CA HIS A 67 20.54 12.50 -10.22
C HIS A 67 20.89 13.76 -9.42
N ALA A 68 21.68 14.66 -9.97
CA ALA A 68 21.99 15.95 -9.35
C ALA A 68 20.87 16.99 -9.45
N GLU A 69 19.83 16.72 -10.24
CA GLU A 69 18.69 17.65 -10.43
C GLU A 69 17.82 17.75 -9.16
N TYR A 70 17.76 16.69 -8.36
CA TYR A 70 17.07 16.71 -7.06
C TYR A 70 18.07 16.81 -5.93
N ASP A 71 17.72 17.64 -4.94
CA ASP A 71 18.53 17.79 -3.73
C ASP A 71 18.43 16.52 -2.87
N TRP A 72 17.22 15.90 -2.79
CA TRP A 72 16.96 14.70 -1.99
C TRP A 72 16.02 13.72 -2.68
N TYR A 73 16.24 12.44 -2.36
CA TYR A 73 15.38 11.31 -2.72
C TYR A 73 14.75 10.72 -1.47
N VAL A 74 13.42 10.67 -1.39
CA VAL A 74 12.72 10.03 -0.29
C VAL A 74 11.97 8.80 -0.81
N PHE A 75 12.16 7.68 -0.16
CA PHE A 75 11.54 6.40 -0.50
C PHE A 75 10.51 6.00 0.54
N ASN A 76 9.46 5.30 0.11
CA ASN A 76 8.38 4.84 0.98
C ASN A 76 8.70 3.53 1.73
N SER A 77 9.78 2.84 1.38
CA SER A 77 10.29 1.64 2.07
C SER A 77 11.77 1.44 1.82
N HIS A 78 12.44 0.67 2.69
CA HIS A 78 13.82 0.24 2.47
C HIS A 78 13.90 -0.70 1.25
N TRP A 79 12.89 -1.57 1.07
CA TRP A 79 12.83 -2.42 -0.12
C TRP A 79 12.88 -1.59 -1.41
N ASN A 80 12.04 -0.54 -1.51
CA ASN A 80 12.02 0.33 -2.69
C ASN A 80 13.35 1.08 -2.86
N TYR A 81 13.89 1.64 -1.75
CA TYR A 81 15.20 2.30 -1.75
C TYR A 81 16.32 1.39 -2.26
N GLU A 82 16.41 0.14 -1.75
CA GLU A 82 17.42 -0.82 -2.15
C GLU A 82 17.33 -1.20 -3.63
N LYS A 83 16.12 -1.33 -4.18
CA LYS A 83 15.91 -1.55 -5.62
C LYS A 83 16.50 -0.40 -6.43
N PHE A 84 16.17 0.85 -6.11
CA PHE A 84 16.72 2.02 -6.81
C PHE A 84 18.23 2.16 -6.63
N ARG A 85 18.75 1.90 -5.45
CA ARG A 85 20.18 1.93 -5.18
C ARG A 85 20.94 0.90 -6.03
N HIS A 86 20.44 -0.32 -6.11
CA HIS A 86 21.09 -1.39 -6.88
C HIS A 86 20.99 -1.19 -8.38
N TYR A 87 19.82 -0.84 -8.89
CA TYR A 87 19.60 -0.73 -10.33
C TYR A 87 20.14 0.56 -10.92
N PHE A 88 19.99 1.68 -10.23
CA PHE A 88 20.26 2.99 -10.78
C PHE A 88 21.44 3.72 -10.12
N ARG A 89 21.99 3.15 -9.04
CA ARG A 89 23.11 3.76 -8.31
C ARG A 89 22.81 5.17 -7.85
N ILE A 90 21.63 5.39 -7.30
CA ILE A 90 21.23 6.70 -6.76
C ILE A 90 22.16 7.12 -5.61
N PRO A 91 22.36 8.43 -5.38
CA PRO A 91 23.25 8.94 -4.34
C PRO A 91 22.71 8.59 -2.94
N THR A 92 23.47 7.75 -2.22
CA THR A 92 23.10 7.28 -0.87
C THR A 92 23.07 8.42 0.15
N GLU A 93 24.01 9.35 0.03
CA GLU A 93 24.17 10.51 0.92
C GLU A 93 23.02 11.53 0.81
N ARG A 94 22.21 11.45 -0.24
CA ARG A 94 21.03 12.28 -0.47
C ARG A 94 19.74 11.45 -0.57
N SER A 95 19.72 10.31 0.08
CA SER A 95 18.56 9.41 0.08
C SER A 95 18.08 9.13 1.49
N MET A 96 16.76 9.15 1.68
CA MET A 96 16.08 8.92 2.94
C MET A 96 14.91 7.97 2.76
N VAL A 97 14.65 7.13 3.75
CA VAL A 97 13.42 6.31 3.80
C VAL A 97 12.48 6.91 4.83
N ILE A 98 11.33 7.39 4.37
CA ILE A 98 10.22 7.79 5.23
C ILE A 98 8.99 7.01 4.79
N LYS A 99 8.58 6.07 5.63
CA LYS A 99 7.44 5.18 5.34
C LYS A 99 6.13 5.95 5.26
N ASN A 100 5.18 5.46 4.46
CA ASN A 100 3.85 6.05 4.36
C ASN A 100 3.12 6.03 5.71
N GLY A 101 2.19 6.97 5.89
CA GLY A 101 1.37 7.07 7.07
C GLY A 101 -0.06 6.57 6.87
N CYS A 102 -0.74 6.32 7.99
CA CYS A 102 -2.17 6.04 8.07
C CYS A 102 -2.84 7.01 9.05
N TYR A 103 -4.08 7.38 8.76
CA TYR A 103 -4.85 8.32 9.60
C TYR A 103 -6.14 7.68 10.18
N HIS A 104 -6.50 6.50 9.70
CA HIS A 104 -7.74 5.81 10.10
C HIS A 104 -7.43 4.72 11.12
N PHE A 105 -7.89 4.90 12.36
CA PHE A 105 -7.72 3.96 13.46
C PHE A 105 -9.05 3.78 14.20
N PRO A 106 -10.02 3.09 13.58
CA PRO A 106 -11.34 2.89 14.18
C PRO A 106 -11.29 1.90 15.34
N GLN A 107 -12.35 1.91 16.15
CA GLN A 107 -12.55 0.84 17.11
C GLN A 107 -12.89 -0.45 16.34
N ARG A 108 -12.06 -1.48 16.49
CA ARG A 108 -12.30 -2.78 15.84
C ARG A 108 -13.49 -3.51 16.44
N LYS A 109 -14.12 -4.35 15.65
CA LYS A 109 -15.13 -5.31 16.11
C LYS A 109 -14.45 -6.62 16.51
N ILE A 110 -14.80 -7.14 17.69
CA ILE A 110 -14.33 -8.45 18.17
C ILE A 110 -15.19 -9.52 17.51
N TYR A 111 -14.56 -10.47 16.83
CA TYR A 111 -15.24 -11.62 16.25
C TYR A 111 -15.67 -12.61 17.34
N LYS A 112 -16.89 -13.11 17.23
CA LYS A 112 -17.42 -14.15 18.11
C LYS A 112 -17.63 -15.45 17.32
N LYS A 113 -17.41 -16.57 17.94
CA LYS A 113 -17.61 -17.88 17.32
C LYS A 113 -19.04 -18.00 16.78
N GLY A 114 -19.16 -18.31 15.49
CA GLY A 114 -20.43 -18.44 14.80
C GLY A 114 -20.90 -17.21 14.04
N ASP A 115 -20.27 -16.05 14.22
CA ASP A 115 -20.52 -14.89 13.37
C ASP A 115 -20.11 -15.19 11.91
N PRO A 116 -20.77 -14.59 10.90
CA PRO A 116 -20.28 -14.65 9.52
C PRO A 116 -18.88 -14.09 9.38
N ILE A 117 -18.03 -14.75 8.59
CA ILE A 117 -16.67 -14.28 8.30
C ILE A 117 -16.65 -13.58 6.94
N LYS A 118 -16.36 -12.30 6.97
CA LYS A 118 -16.24 -11.48 5.76
C LYS A 118 -14.79 -11.14 5.48
N LEU A 119 -14.34 -11.49 4.29
CA LEU A 119 -13.04 -11.16 3.76
C LEU A 119 -13.14 -9.89 2.92
N LEU A 120 -12.08 -9.08 2.92
CA LEU A 120 -11.96 -7.86 2.13
C LEU A 120 -10.82 -7.97 1.14
N TYR A 121 -11.08 -7.64 -0.13
CA TYR A 121 -10.09 -7.30 -1.13
C TYR A 121 -10.37 -5.89 -1.66
N HIS A 122 -9.43 -4.94 -1.52
CA HIS A 122 -9.56 -3.58 -2.04
C HIS A 122 -8.28 -3.13 -2.72
N SER A 123 -8.08 -3.66 -3.91
CA SER A 123 -6.92 -3.36 -4.74
C SER A 123 -7.26 -3.46 -6.22
N THR A 124 -6.32 -3.06 -7.07
CA THR A 124 -6.46 -3.21 -8.53
C THR A 124 -6.47 -4.68 -8.95
N PRO A 125 -7.11 -5.02 -10.08
CA PRO A 125 -7.31 -6.42 -10.45
C PRO A 125 -6.02 -7.20 -10.72
N TRP A 126 -4.96 -6.53 -11.19
CA TRP A 126 -3.66 -7.18 -11.50
C TRP A 126 -2.79 -7.47 -10.27
N ARG A 127 -3.21 -7.05 -9.07
CA ARG A 127 -2.44 -7.26 -7.84
C ARG A 127 -2.79 -8.54 -7.09
N GLY A 128 -3.34 -9.54 -7.81
CA GLY A 128 -3.60 -10.87 -7.25
C GLY A 128 -5.07 -11.26 -7.13
N LEU A 129 -6.02 -10.47 -7.69
CA LEU A 129 -7.44 -10.83 -7.65
C LEU A 129 -7.70 -12.21 -8.26
N SER A 130 -7.03 -12.57 -9.37
CA SER A 130 -7.17 -13.89 -10.01
C SER A 130 -6.79 -15.04 -9.07
N VAL A 131 -5.72 -14.86 -8.30
CA VAL A 131 -5.29 -15.85 -7.30
C VAL A 131 -6.31 -15.97 -6.18
N LEU A 132 -6.84 -14.84 -5.70
CA LEU A 132 -7.83 -14.84 -4.63
C LEU A 132 -9.14 -15.49 -5.06
N LEU A 133 -9.63 -15.21 -6.27
CA LEU A 133 -10.83 -15.86 -6.82
C LEU A 133 -10.59 -17.36 -7.02
N GLY A 134 -9.38 -17.77 -7.42
CA GLY A 134 -8.96 -19.17 -7.44
C GLY A 134 -9.00 -19.76 -6.03
N ALA A 135 -8.46 -19.08 -5.03
CA ALA A 135 -8.47 -19.54 -3.64
C ALA A 135 -9.90 -19.72 -3.10
N MET A 136 -10.81 -18.78 -3.39
CA MET A 136 -12.20 -18.87 -2.92
C MET A 136 -12.95 -20.11 -3.41
N GLN A 137 -12.48 -20.76 -4.48
CA GLN A 137 -13.05 -22.05 -4.94
C GLN A 137 -12.59 -23.23 -4.07
N TYR A 138 -11.48 -23.11 -3.35
CA TYR A 138 -10.90 -24.15 -2.48
C TYR A 138 -11.18 -23.94 -1.00
N VAL A 139 -11.64 -22.74 -0.58
CA VAL A 139 -12.02 -22.48 0.81
C VAL A 139 -13.15 -23.43 1.24
N LYS A 140 -12.92 -24.15 2.34
CA LYS A 140 -13.82 -25.18 2.87
C LYS A 140 -14.66 -24.69 4.05
N THR A 141 -14.21 -23.64 4.72
CA THR A 141 -14.92 -23.08 5.87
C THR A 141 -16.29 -22.52 5.42
N PRO A 142 -17.39 -22.98 6.03
CA PRO A 142 -18.73 -22.50 5.69
C PRO A 142 -18.91 -21.03 6.13
N ASN A 143 -19.86 -20.33 5.49
CA ASN A 143 -20.23 -18.94 5.83
C ASN A 143 -19.09 -17.92 5.73
N VAL A 144 -18.11 -18.20 4.88
CA VAL A 144 -17.06 -17.25 4.49
C VAL A 144 -17.45 -16.57 3.20
N THR A 145 -17.45 -15.24 3.18
CA THR A 145 -17.71 -14.43 1.98
C THR A 145 -16.58 -13.46 1.73
N LEU A 146 -16.35 -13.13 0.46
CA LEU A 146 -15.34 -12.16 0.02
C LEU A 146 -16.03 -10.98 -0.67
N ASP A 147 -15.80 -9.78 -0.17
CA ASP A 147 -16.19 -8.55 -0.84
C ASP A 147 -14.99 -7.99 -1.63
N VAL A 148 -15.21 -7.75 -2.94
CA VAL A 148 -14.17 -7.30 -3.87
C VAL A 148 -14.44 -5.87 -4.33
N TYR A 149 -13.64 -4.94 -3.82
CA TYR A 149 -13.57 -3.55 -4.29
C TYR A 149 -12.40 -3.44 -5.25
N SER A 150 -12.66 -3.64 -6.53
CA SER A 150 -11.62 -3.66 -7.56
C SER A 150 -12.12 -3.07 -8.87
N SER A 151 -11.37 -2.18 -9.47
CA SER A 151 -11.60 -1.58 -10.78
C SER A 151 -10.37 -0.82 -11.24
N THR A 152 -10.23 -0.61 -12.54
CA THR A 152 -9.22 0.28 -13.12
C THR A 152 -9.56 1.77 -12.92
N LYS A 153 -10.79 2.09 -12.51
CA LYS A 153 -11.32 3.46 -12.35
C LYS A 153 -10.55 4.30 -11.31
N ILE A 154 -9.82 3.67 -10.40
CA ILE A 154 -8.97 4.37 -9.44
C ILE A 154 -7.92 5.25 -10.11
N TYR A 155 -7.53 4.94 -11.35
CA TYR A 155 -6.56 5.72 -12.15
C TYR A 155 -7.22 6.75 -13.09
N GLY A 156 -8.54 6.95 -12.96
CA GLY A 156 -9.31 7.93 -13.74
C GLY A 156 -10.12 7.32 -14.87
N GLU A 157 -11.03 8.12 -15.42
CA GLU A 157 -12.01 7.67 -16.42
C GLU A 157 -11.36 7.27 -17.76
N GLU A 158 -10.28 7.93 -18.16
CA GLU A 158 -9.56 7.63 -19.40
C GLU A 158 -8.90 6.24 -19.30
N PHE A 159 -8.10 6.03 -18.25
CA PHE A 159 -7.47 4.73 -17.99
C PHE A 159 -8.52 3.61 -17.85
N HIS A 160 -9.64 3.89 -17.21
CA HIS A 160 -10.75 2.95 -17.06
C HIS A 160 -11.33 2.54 -18.42
N LYS A 161 -11.66 3.49 -19.28
CA LYS A 161 -12.21 3.21 -20.62
C LYS A 161 -11.27 2.34 -21.47
N GLU A 162 -9.98 2.58 -21.33
CA GLU A 162 -8.97 1.87 -22.11
C GLU A 162 -8.66 0.47 -21.58
N ASN A 163 -8.79 0.24 -20.27
CA ASN A 163 -8.21 -0.96 -19.66
C ASN A 163 -9.22 -1.87 -18.93
N GLU A 164 -10.41 -1.40 -18.54
CA GLU A 164 -11.37 -2.20 -17.75
C GLU A 164 -11.79 -3.48 -18.50
N HIS A 165 -11.92 -3.41 -19.81
CA HIS A 165 -12.32 -4.55 -20.64
C HIS A 165 -11.32 -5.72 -20.56
N LEU A 166 -10.05 -5.47 -20.28
CA LEU A 166 -9.02 -6.50 -20.11
C LEU A 166 -9.27 -7.36 -18.86
N TYR A 167 -9.93 -6.79 -17.86
CA TYR A 167 -10.21 -7.44 -16.58
C TYR A 167 -11.65 -7.93 -16.45
N LYS A 168 -12.50 -7.67 -17.47
CA LYS A 168 -13.89 -8.11 -17.46
C LYS A 168 -14.04 -9.62 -17.19
N PRO A 169 -13.27 -10.53 -17.81
CA PRO A 169 -13.40 -11.97 -17.52
C PRO A 169 -13.17 -12.29 -16.04
N LEU A 170 -12.28 -11.54 -15.38
CA LEU A 170 -11.99 -11.70 -13.95
C LEU A 170 -13.15 -11.20 -13.07
N PHE A 171 -13.77 -10.08 -13.46
CA PHE A 171 -14.94 -9.56 -12.77
C PHE A 171 -16.15 -10.46 -12.96
N ASP A 172 -16.37 -11.00 -14.17
CA ASP A 172 -17.44 -11.99 -14.47
C ASP A 172 -17.23 -13.27 -13.62
N GLN A 173 -15.98 -13.71 -13.44
CA GLN A 173 -15.65 -14.80 -12.52
C GLN A 173 -16.02 -14.48 -11.07
N ALA A 174 -15.72 -13.26 -10.61
CA ALA A 174 -16.09 -12.83 -9.26
C ALA A 174 -17.60 -12.85 -9.03
N GLU A 175 -18.40 -12.41 -10.01
CA GLU A 175 -19.87 -12.44 -9.97
C GLU A 175 -20.44 -13.86 -10.01
N TYR A 176 -19.75 -14.79 -10.66
CA TYR A 176 -20.18 -16.19 -10.77
C TYR A 176 -20.02 -16.98 -9.46
N LEU A 177 -19.03 -16.64 -8.64
CA LEU A 177 -18.73 -17.35 -7.41
C LEU A 177 -19.73 -16.98 -6.30
N LYS A 178 -20.43 -17.98 -5.73
CA LYS A 178 -21.50 -17.76 -4.74
C LYS A 178 -21.03 -17.14 -3.42
N ASN A 179 -19.74 -17.32 -3.09
CA ASN A 179 -19.10 -16.80 -1.87
C ASN A 179 -18.28 -15.52 -2.13
N VAL A 180 -18.48 -14.88 -3.28
CA VAL A 180 -17.81 -13.63 -3.66
C VAL A 180 -18.86 -12.58 -4.05
N ASN A 181 -18.72 -11.38 -3.51
CA ASN A 181 -19.53 -10.21 -3.87
C ASN A 181 -18.62 -9.23 -4.62
N TYR A 182 -18.79 -9.12 -5.93
CA TYR A 182 -18.09 -8.10 -6.70
C TYR A 182 -18.80 -6.75 -6.54
N ILE A 183 -18.14 -5.81 -5.86
CA ILE A 183 -18.71 -4.47 -5.57
C ILE A 183 -18.19 -3.42 -6.56
N GLY A 184 -17.04 -3.67 -7.18
CA GLY A 184 -16.42 -2.76 -8.12
C GLY A 184 -15.81 -1.54 -7.46
N TYR A 185 -15.75 -0.42 -8.19
CA TYR A 185 -15.20 0.82 -7.69
C TYR A 185 -16.04 1.47 -6.60
N LYS A 186 -15.38 1.84 -5.50
CA LYS A 186 -15.93 2.76 -4.49
C LYS A 186 -14.86 3.80 -4.13
N PRO A 187 -15.27 5.01 -3.71
CA PRO A 187 -14.32 5.99 -3.15
C PRO A 187 -13.55 5.40 -1.97
N HIS A 188 -12.31 5.82 -1.79
CA HIS A 188 -11.43 5.33 -0.74
C HIS A 188 -12.04 5.49 0.66
N GLU A 189 -12.62 6.65 0.96
CA GLU A 189 -13.25 6.94 2.24
C GLU A 189 -14.43 5.98 2.53
N TYR A 190 -15.20 5.63 1.49
CA TYR A 190 -16.29 4.65 1.62
C TYR A 190 -15.79 3.28 2.10
N ILE A 191 -14.62 2.86 1.60
CA ILE A 191 -14.01 1.57 1.97
C ILE A 191 -13.49 1.65 3.40
N LEU A 192 -12.78 2.73 3.75
CA LEU A 192 -12.23 2.92 5.10
C LEU A 192 -13.31 2.89 6.18
N GLU A 193 -14.42 3.60 5.98
CA GLU A 193 -15.55 3.63 6.93
C GLU A 193 -16.15 2.25 7.20
N ARG A 194 -16.00 1.31 6.25
CA ARG A 194 -16.56 -0.05 6.33
C ARG A 194 -15.53 -1.13 6.65
N MET A 195 -14.27 -0.79 6.78
CA MET A 195 -13.23 -1.79 7.05
C MET A 195 -13.54 -2.63 8.30
N THR A 196 -14.10 -2.01 9.35
CA THR A 196 -14.46 -2.74 10.58
C THR A 196 -15.65 -3.71 10.42
N ASP A 197 -16.32 -3.74 9.26
CA ASP A 197 -17.33 -4.74 8.96
C ASP A 197 -16.74 -6.08 8.50
N TYR A 198 -15.44 -6.10 8.23
CA TYR A 198 -14.68 -7.27 7.80
C TYR A 198 -13.83 -7.83 8.93
N GLN A 199 -13.61 -9.13 8.89
CA GLN A 199 -12.77 -9.84 9.86
C GLN A 199 -11.34 -9.99 9.34
N MET A 200 -11.19 -10.16 8.03
CA MET A 200 -9.89 -10.40 7.43
C MET A 200 -9.68 -9.55 6.17
N TRP A 201 -8.45 -9.15 5.96
CA TRP A 201 -7.97 -8.63 4.70
C TRP A 201 -7.15 -9.68 3.98
N THR A 202 -7.52 -9.97 2.74
CA THR A 202 -6.91 -11.04 1.95
C THR A 202 -6.33 -10.49 0.66
N HIS A 203 -5.00 -10.57 0.53
CA HIS A 203 -4.30 -9.98 -0.59
C HIS A 203 -3.13 -10.86 -1.07
N PRO A 204 -3.38 -11.83 -1.95
CA PRO A 204 -2.33 -12.66 -2.52
C PRO A 204 -1.54 -11.88 -3.58
N SER A 205 -0.77 -10.87 -3.16
CA SER A 205 -0.05 -10.00 -4.09
C SER A 205 0.86 -10.81 -5.01
N VAL A 206 0.69 -10.60 -6.30
CA VAL A 206 1.57 -11.07 -7.38
C VAL A 206 2.36 -9.89 -7.99
N PHE A 207 2.24 -8.73 -7.37
CA PHE A 207 2.92 -7.50 -7.73
C PHE A 207 3.93 -7.15 -6.63
N GLU A 208 5.15 -6.73 -7.01
CA GLU A 208 6.14 -6.25 -6.04
C GLU A 208 5.67 -4.92 -5.44
N GLU A 209 4.95 -4.99 -4.31
CA GLU A 209 4.46 -3.79 -3.63
C GLU A 209 5.64 -2.94 -3.15
N THR A 210 5.62 -1.65 -3.45
CA THR A 210 6.65 -0.72 -2.96
C THR A 210 6.45 -0.35 -1.50
N PHE A 211 5.23 -0.54 -0.97
CA PHE A 211 4.87 -0.35 0.43
C PHE A 211 3.66 -1.20 0.84
N GLY A 212 2.52 -1.08 0.13
CA GLY A 212 1.27 -1.76 0.47
C GLY A 212 0.38 -0.92 1.42
N ILE A 213 -0.11 0.24 0.96
CA ILE A 213 -0.98 1.11 1.76
C ILE A 213 -2.23 0.38 2.22
N GLY A 214 -2.86 -0.44 1.36
CA GLY A 214 -4.04 -1.22 1.71
C GLY A 214 -3.81 -2.20 2.86
N ALA A 215 -2.61 -2.80 2.93
CA ALA A 215 -2.23 -3.65 4.06
C ALA A 215 -2.13 -2.83 5.36
N LEU A 216 -1.53 -1.64 5.31
CA LEU A 216 -1.44 -0.75 6.47
C LEU A 216 -2.83 -0.29 6.94
N GLU A 217 -3.74 0.03 6.03
CA GLU A 217 -5.12 0.41 6.33
C GLU A 217 -5.89 -0.73 6.99
N ALA A 218 -5.70 -1.96 6.51
CA ALA A 218 -6.28 -3.15 7.11
C ALA A 218 -5.73 -3.41 8.53
N MET A 219 -4.41 -3.28 8.73
CA MET A 219 -3.79 -3.36 10.06
C MET A 219 -4.37 -2.32 11.01
N SER A 220 -4.44 -1.07 10.55
CA SER A 220 -4.93 0.06 11.36
C SER A 220 -6.41 -0.06 11.70
N SER A 221 -7.18 -0.78 10.90
CA SER A 221 -8.60 -1.05 11.11
C SER A 221 -8.86 -2.32 11.93
N GLY A 222 -7.81 -3.05 12.30
CA GLY A 222 -7.92 -4.25 13.14
C GLY A 222 -8.49 -5.46 12.41
N LEU A 223 -8.17 -5.61 11.11
CA LEU A 223 -8.45 -6.83 10.36
C LEU A 223 -7.32 -7.83 10.55
N TYR A 224 -7.63 -9.13 10.53
CA TYR A 224 -6.59 -10.16 10.46
C TYR A 224 -6.08 -10.26 9.03
N LEU A 225 -4.78 -10.15 8.82
CA LEU A 225 -4.18 -10.08 7.50
C LEU A 225 -3.71 -11.43 7.00
N ILE A 226 -4.05 -11.75 5.74
CA ILE A 226 -3.46 -12.86 4.99
C ILE A 226 -2.91 -12.30 3.70
N THR A 227 -1.60 -12.40 3.47
CA THR A 227 -0.96 -11.83 2.30
C THR A 227 0.28 -12.63 1.87
N THR A 228 0.86 -12.29 0.73
CA THR A 228 2.15 -12.83 0.33
C THR A 228 3.30 -12.01 0.91
N ASN A 229 4.48 -12.62 1.03
CA ASN A 229 5.72 -11.94 1.42
C ASN A 229 6.43 -11.29 0.21
N PHE A 230 5.67 -10.66 -0.72
CA PHE A 230 6.20 -10.16 -1.98
C PHE A 230 6.39 -8.64 -1.97
N GLY A 231 7.55 -8.18 -2.46
CA GLY A 231 7.92 -6.77 -2.39
C GLY A 231 8.15 -6.29 -0.95
N ALA A 232 7.68 -5.08 -0.64
CA ALA A 232 7.83 -4.45 0.67
C ALA A 232 6.78 -4.88 1.70
N LEU A 233 5.88 -5.83 1.39
CA LEU A 233 4.80 -6.22 2.32
C LEU A 233 5.33 -6.72 3.67
N PHE A 234 6.43 -7.50 3.67
CA PHE A 234 7.03 -7.94 4.93
C PHE A 234 7.61 -6.75 5.74
N GLU A 235 8.21 -5.78 5.06
CA GLU A 235 8.72 -4.58 5.74
C GLU A 235 7.59 -3.71 6.33
N THR A 236 6.48 -3.57 5.60
CA THR A 236 5.34 -2.75 6.03
C THR A 236 4.57 -3.41 7.16
N CYS A 237 4.30 -4.70 7.02
CA CYS A 237 3.43 -5.41 7.96
C CYS A 237 4.17 -6.16 9.05
N SER A 238 5.53 -6.23 8.99
CA SER A 238 6.33 -7.01 9.94
C SER A 238 5.84 -8.46 10.03
N GLU A 239 5.83 -9.08 11.19
CA GLU A 239 5.37 -10.45 11.44
C GLU A 239 3.86 -10.59 11.71
N TRP A 240 3.07 -9.53 11.55
CA TRP A 240 1.65 -9.54 11.90
C TRP A 240 0.77 -10.41 11.01
N PRO A 241 0.93 -10.41 9.65
CA PRO A 241 0.11 -11.23 8.77
C PRO A 241 0.42 -12.72 8.84
N ILE A 242 -0.56 -13.53 8.47
CA ILE A 242 -0.27 -14.86 7.95
C ILE A 242 0.34 -14.69 6.56
N TYR A 243 1.61 -15.03 6.41
CA TYR A 243 2.30 -14.96 5.13
C TYR A 243 2.21 -16.25 4.36
N VAL A 244 1.75 -16.16 3.12
CA VAL A 244 1.85 -17.23 2.12
C VAL A 244 3.05 -16.92 1.22
N ASN A 245 4.03 -17.81 1.18
CA ASN A 245 5.21 -17.62 0.34
C ASN A 245 4.82 -17.51 -1.13
N TYR A 246 5.25 -16.41 -1.76
CA TYR A 246 5.04 -16.17 -3.18
C TYR A 246 5.65 -17.28 -4.05
N THR A 247 4.97 -17.61 -5.12
CA THR A 247 5.44 -18.52 -6.18
C THR A 247 4.85 -18.12 -7.52
N ASN A 248 5.59 -18.32 -8.60
CA ASN A 248 5.12 -18.09 -9.97
C ASN A 248 4.05 -19.12 -10.42
N ASN A 249 3.90 -20.22 -9.69
CA ASN A 249 2.78 -21.14 -9.90
C ASN A 249 1.54 -20.59 -9.19
N LEU A 250 0.71 -19.84 -9.93
CA LEU A 250 -0.47 -19.14 -9.38
C LEU A 250 -1.54 -20.10 -8.87
N GLN A 251 -1.64 -21.31 -9.45
CA GLN A 251 -2.54 -22.36 -8.98
C GLN A 251 -2.13 -22.83 -7.58
N ALA A 252 -0.85 -23.19 -7.41
CA ALA A 252 -0.32 -23.59 -6.12
C ALA A 252 -0.40 -22.45 -5.07
N LEU A 253 -0.25 -21.19 -5.51
CA LEU A 253 -0.42 -20.03 -4.66
C LEU A 253 -1.88 -19.92 -4.18
N ALA A 254 -2.86 -20.09 -5.08
CA ALA A 254 -4.28 -20.05 -4.74
C ALA A 254 -4.67 -21.16 -3.74
N GLU A 255 -4.18 -22.38 -3.92
CA GLU A 255 -4.44 -23.50 -3.00
C GLU A 255 -3.86 -23.25 -1.60
N ARG A 256 -2.61 -22.75 -1.53
CA ARG A 256 -1.98 -22.36 -0.25
C ARG A 256 -2.71 -21.20 0.43
N PHE A 257 -3.19 -20.25 -0.38
CA PHE A 257 -3.92 -19.09 0.14
C PHE A 257 -5.27 -19.51 0.70
N ALA A 258 -5.99 -20.42 0.04
CA ALA A 258 -7.22 -21.03 0.55
C ALA A 258 -7.00 -21.75 1.88
N HIS A 259 -5.91 -22.53 1.98
CA HIS A 259 -5.56 -23.20 3.24
C HIS A 259 -5.27 -22.18 4.36
N ALA A 260 -4.56 -21.09 4.07
CA ALA A 260 -4.31 -20.03 5.03
C ALA A 260 -5.61 -19.35 5.50
N ILE A 261 -6.58 -19.13 4.59
CA ILE A 261 -7.92 -18.63 4.93
C ILE A 261 -8.63 -19.59 5.87
N ASP A 262 -8.67 -20.90 5.55
CA ASP A 262 -9.34 -21.90 6.39
C ASP A 262 -8.70 -21.99 7.79
N MET A 263 -7.37 -21.95 7.88
CA MET A 263 -6.66 -21.93 9.17
C MET A 263 -6.98 -20.68 9.99
N ALA A 264 -6.98 -19.50 9.34
CA ALA A 264 -7.33 -18.25 10.00
C ALA A 264 -8.77 -18.27 10.52
N CYS A 265 -9.71 -18.77 9.71
CA CYS A 265 -11.11 -18.92 10.11
C CYS A 265 -11.29 -19.83 11.32
N ALA A 266 -10.56 -20.94 11.37
CA ALA A 266 -10.65 -21.91 12.46
C ALA A 266 -10.22 -21.32 13.81
N SER A 267 -9.24 -20.41 13.82
CA SER A 267 -8.68 -19.81 15.04
C SER A 267 -9.17 -18.39 15.34
N LEU A 268 -9.93 -17.77 14.44
CA LEU A 268 -10.27 -16.34 14.53
C LEU A 268 -10.96 -15.97 15.87
N HIS A 269 -11.74 -16.88 16.44
CA HIS A 269 -12.48 -16.66 17.69
C HIS A 269 -11.63 -16.85 18.95
N GLU A 270 -10.40 -17.36 18.82
CA GLU A 270 -9.52 -17.63 19.96
C GLU A 270 -8.97 -16.32 20.55
N ASP A 271 -8.91 -16.24 21.87
CA ASP A 271 -8.47 -15.03 22.57
C ASP A 271 -7.08 -14.57 22.15
N TYR A 272 -6.15 -15.51 21.93
CA TYR A 272 -4.79 -15.17 21.51
C TYR A 272 -4.75 -14.53 20.10
N VAL A 273 -5.66 -14.92 19.18
CA VAL A 273 -5.78 -14.30 17.85
C VAL A 273 -6.39 -12.92 17.97
N GLN A 274 -7.42 -12.76 18.81
CA GLN A 274 -8.03 -11.46 19.07
C GLN A 274 -7.04 -10.48 19.70
N GLN A 275 -6.20 -10.95 20.62
CA GLN A 275 -5.12 -10.16 21.21
C GLN A 275 -4.05 -9.80 20.16
N HIS A 276 -3.65 -10.76 19.32
CA HIS A 276 -2.70 -10.52 18.22
C HIS A 276 -3.18 -9.40 17.29
N ILE A 277 -4.45 -9.41 16.87
CA ILE A 277 -5.05 -8.37 16.02
C ILE A 277 -5.07 -7.00 16.74
N GLU A 278 -5.33 -6.99 18.04
CA GLU A 278 -5.30 -5.75 18.83
C GLU A 278 -3.89 -5.17 18.91
N GLU A 279 -2.88 -6.00 19.17
CA GLU A 279 -1.48 -5.55 19.20
C GLU A 279 -0.99 -5.11 17.81
N GLN A 280 -1.41 -5.78 16.74
CA GLN A 280 -1.18 -5.35 15.36
C GLN A 280 -1.73 -3.93 15.11
N GLN A 281 -2.95 -3.64 15.56
CA GLN A 281 -3.56 -2.31 15.40
C GLN A 281 -2.79 -1.25 16.23
N LYS A 282 -2.38 -1.57 17.46
CA LYS A 282 -1.53 -0.70 18.29
C LYS A 282 -0.18 -0.44 17.64
N PHE A 283 0.43 -1.47 17.04
CA PHE A 283 1.67 -1.35 16.27
C PHE A 283 1.49 -0.38 15.09
N ALA A 284 0.45 -0.56 14.26
CA ALA A 284 0.16 0.34 13.14
C ALA A 284 0.00 1.79 13.62
N LYS A 285 -0.75 2.02 14.70
CA LYS A 285 -0.95 3.36 15.28
C LYS A 285 0.36 3.97 15.79
N ARG A 286 1.17 3.17 16.46
CA ARG A 286 2.43 3.63 17.07
C ARG A 286 3.47 4.05 16.03
N PHE A 287 3.59 3.29 14.93
CA PHE A 287 4.67 3.47 13.97
C PHE A 287 4.26 4.15 12.67
N TYR A 288 2.97 4.16 12.33
CA TYR A 288 2.49 4.63 11.04
C TYR A 288 1.43 5.75 11.11
N SER A 289 1.03 6.23 12.31
CA SER A 289 0.10 7.35 12.37
C SER A 289 0.71 8.60 11.73
N TRP A 290 -0.11 9.41 11.08
CA TRP A 290 0.36 10.66 10.47
C TRP A 290 0.91 11.65 11.48
N ASP A 291 0.47 11.62 12.75
CA ASP A 291 1.11 12.39 13.82
C ASP A 291 2.60 12.05 14.00
N LYS A 292 2.96 10.80 13.75
CA LYS A 292 4.37 10.34 13.79
C LYS A 292 5.09 10.64 12.47
N LYS A 293 4.44 10.36 11.35
CA LYS A 293 5.04 10.57 10.02
C LYS A 293 5.25 12.05 9.72
N GLY A 294 4.33 12.90 10.12
CA GLY A 294 4.52 14.36 10.04
C GLY A 294 5.78 14.83 10.77
N LYS A 295 6.00 14.34 12.00
CA LYS A 295 7.22 14.65 12.77
C LYS A 295 8.50 14.10 12.15
N GLU A 296 8.47 12.89 11.57
CA GLU A 296 9.61 12.34 10.82
C GLU A 296 9.95 13.23 9.62
N TRP A 297 8.94 13.67 8.87
CA TRP A 297 9.11 14.59 7.75
C TRP A 297 9.64 15.94 8.22
N GLU A 298 9.10 16.54 9.29
CA GLU A 298 9.62 17.82 9.84
C GLU A 298 11.07 17.73 10.26
N THR A 299 11.46 16.62 10.91
CA THR A 299 12.85 16.40 11.33
C THR A 299 13.77 16.30 10.11
N PHE A 300 13.37 15.56 9.11
CA PHE A 300 14.11 15.45 7.85
C PHE A 300 14.21 16.80 7.13
N LEU A 301 13.09 17.52 6.96
CA LEU A 301 13.07 18.81 6.26
C LEU A 301 13.93 19.87 6.95
N LYS A 302 13.91 19.94 8.28
CA LYS A 302 14.79 20.85 9.04
C LYS A 302 16.25 20.55 8.76
N GLY A 303 16.67 19.29 8.87
CA GLY A 303 18.08 18.90 8.59
C GLY A 303 18.51 19.21 7.15
N ALA A 304 17.65 18.89 6.16
CA ALA A 304 17.95 19.13 4.74
C ALA A 304 18.03 20.64 4.39
N LEU A 305 17.19 21.47 5.02
CA LEU A 305 17.24 22.91 4.84
C LEU A 305 18.48 23.54 5.50
N ASP A 306 18.87 23.10 6.69
CA ASP A 306 20.08 23.56 7.39
C ASP A 306 21.33 23.21 6.59
N GLU A 307 21.42 22.00 6.03
CA GLU A 307 22.53 21.58 5.16
C GLU A 307 22.63 22.46 3.91
N ARG A 308 21.49 22.76 3.26
CA ARG A 308 21.47 23.65 2.08
C ARG A 308 21.96 25.05 2.39
N GLN A 309 21.60 25.61 3.55
CA GLN A 309 22.08 26.93 3.98
C GLN A 309 23.59 26.92 4.22
N SER A 310 24.11 25.87 4.88
CA SER A 310 25.55 25.75 5.16
C SER A 310 26.41 25.58 3.90
N THR A 311 25.84 25.04 2.82
CA THR A 311 26.56 24.85 1.54
C THR A 311 26.56 26.09 0.66
N ARG A 312 25.68 27.08 0.94
CA ARG A 312 25.58 28.35 0.20
C ARG A 312 26.41 29.48 0.84
N LEU A 313 26.94 29.27 2.04
CA LEU A 313 27.90 30.16 2.74
C LEU A 313 29.34 29.75 2.42
#